data_7e3e34b2e6e29ce5f21827c5683d252f
#
_entry.id   7e3e34b2e6e29ce5f21827c5683d252f
#
_cell.length_a   1.000
_cell.length_b   1.000
_cell.length_c   1.000
_cell.angle_alpha   90.00
_cell.angle_beta   90.00
_cell.angle_gamma   90.00
#
_symmetry.space_group_name_H-M   'P 1'
#
loop_
_entity.id
_entity.type
_entity.pdbx_description
1 polymer ?
#
loop_
_entity_poly.entity_id
_entity_poly.type
_entity_poly.pdbx_seq_one_letter_code
_entity_poly.pdbx_strand_id
1 'polypeptide(L)'
;MRNTLGKKWICLSGLVFCLACSDEIAHEGNMTPLSLAVTIENDLETKALVESTSFGEGERIGLFVQGASTVEYEGSTYQNVPYQSYGTSTSQTWQGATILLSSAMGRAFAYWPYSDGLPADYTKVPVDLTTQTDWLYSGWNVSLSNKQPNLTLTMNHALTAIEFDVKRGDYTGTAQLTGVTMSGAALGKTGKLNVSDGSWSEVATGMIGVSGLGIQLQTSPAMAVKLLAIPISGAERAFEARFTIDGKVFPISLGCTEDYAAGKKYMYTITLNGQGLSVGEVTVTGWTNSGISETIDAEIENI
;
A
#
# COMPACT_ATOMS: atom_id res chain seq x y z
N MET A 1 -63.14 89.08 13.62
CA MET A 1 -64.23 88.25 14.15
C MET A 1 -64.04 86.80 13.76
N ARG A 2 -64.12 85.93 14.76
CA ARG A 2 -64.21 84.46 14.74
C ARG A 2 -63.03 83.65 14.31
N ASN A 3 -62.42 83.07 15.35
CA ASN A 3 -61.61 81.88 15.46
C ASN A 3 -62.27 80.64 14.85
N THR A 4 -61.49 79.74 14.21
CA THR A 4 -61.71 78.30 14.28
C THR A 4 -60.36 77.58 14.35
N LEU A 5 -60.20 76.86 15.47
CA LEU A 5 -59.12 75.94 15.73
C LEU A 5 -59.18 74.68 14.80
N GLY A 6 -58.17 74.39 14.08
CA GLY A 6 -57.98 73.17 13.40
C GLY A 6 -57.10 72.22 14.19
N LYS A 7 -57.62 71.12 14.69
CA LYS A 7 -56.90 70.06 15.38
C LYS A 7 -55.97 69.34 14.40
N LYS A 8 -54.64 69.35 14.66
CA LYS A 8 -53.66 68.48 13.96
C LYS A 8 -53.68 67.14 14.64
N TRP A 9 -54.01 66.13 13.87
CA TRP A 9 -53.76 64.74 14.25
C TRP A 9 -52.34 64.36 13.88
N ILE A 10 -51.55 63.95 14.89
CA ILE A 10 -50.20 63.39 14.72
C ILE A 10 -50.42 61.91 14.56
N CYS A 11 -50.21 61.42 13.35
CA CYS A 11 -50.06 59.99 13.11
C CYS A 11 -48.64 59.56 13.54
N LEU A 12 -48.56 58.82 14.61
CA LEU A 12 -47.35 58.19 15.08
C LEU A 12 -47.18 56.85 14.30
N SER A 13 -46.45 56.87 13.20
CA SER A 13 -46.08 55.64 12.47
C SER A 13 -44.97 54.93 13.25
N GLY A 14 -45.36 53.89 13.98
CA GLY A 14 -44.41 52.97 14.61
C GLY A 14 -43.60 52.21 13.59
N LEU A 15 -42.31 52.51 13.53
CA LEU A 15 -41.32 51.73 12.74
C LEU A 15 -41.02 50.45 13.51
N VAL A 16 -41.64 49.33 13.07
CA VAL A 16 -41.27 47.99 13.56
C VAL A 16 -39.95 47.64 12.92
N PHE A 17 -38.87 47.74 13.67
CA PHE A 17 -37.60 47.12 13.32
C PHE A 17 -37.76 45.63 13.54
N CYS A 18 -37.95 44.88 12.45
CA CYS A 18 -37.66 43.45 12.44
C CYS A 18 -36.14 43.28 12.53
N LEU A 19 -35.67 43.03 13.74
CA LEU A 19 -34.36 42.40 13.94
C LEU A 19 -34.47 41.00 13.35
N ALA A 20 -34.08 40.85 12.08
CA ALA A 20 -33.71 39.54 11.54
C ALA A 20 -32.43 39.16 12.30
N CYS A 21 -32.58 38.38 13.35
CA CYS A 21 -31.48 37.54 13.82
C CYS A 21 -31.17 36.58 12.68
N SER A 22 -30.18 36.90 11.88
CA SER A 22 -29.43 35.88 11.18
C SER A 22 -28.68 35.12 12.27
N ASP A 23 -29.23 34.01 12.71
CA ASP A 23 -28.45 32.98 13.36
C ASP A 23 -27.44 32.47 12.31
N GLU A 24 -26.40 33.27 12.07
CA GLU A 24 -25.10 32.68 11.70
C GLU A 24 -24.69 31.89 12.93
N ILE A 25 -25.04 30.59 12.91
CA ILE A 25 -24.38 29.62 13.76
C ILE A 25 -22.92 29.63 13.27
N ALA A 26 -22.13 30.55 13.85
CA ALA A 26 -20.70 30.45 13.82
C ALA A 26 -20.36 29.10 14.48
N HIS A 27 -20.15 28.10 13.68
CA HIS A 27 -19.46 26.89 14.09
C HIS A 27 -17.98 27.27 14.33
N GLU A 28 -17.74 28.13 15.33
CA GLU A 28 -16.44 28.21 16.00
C GLU A 28 -16.25 26.90 16.79
N GLY A 29 -16.42 25.79 16.15
CA GLY A 29 -15.97 24.51 16.65
C GLY A 29 -14.45 24.54 16.75
N ASN A 30 -13.93 24.25 17.93
CA ASN A 30 -12.50 24.15 18.22
C ASN A 30 -11.84 23.23 17.16
N MET A 31 -11.23 23.85 16.13
CA MET A 31 -10.56 23.13 15.06
C MET A 31 -9.20 22.65 15.55
N THR A 32 -8.87 21.40 15.33
CA THR A 32 -7.60 20.79 15.76
C THR A 32 -6.85 20.27 14.55
N PRO A 33 -5.56 20.60 14.41
CA PRO A 33 -4.74 20.03 13.34
C PRO A 33 -4.63 18.51 13.44
N LEU A 34 -4.73 17.83 12.30
CA LEU A 34 -4.44 16.41 12.16
C LEU A 34 -2.97 16.14 12.51
N SER A 35 -2.73 15.18 13.38
CA SER A 35 -1.42 14.60 13.64
C SER A 35 -1.37 13.18 13.05
N LEU A 36 -0.37 12.89 12.23
CA LEU A 36 -0.26 11.64 11.48
C LEU A 36 0.94 10.81 11.95
N ALA A 37 0.69 9.55 12.26
CA ALA A 37 1.69 8.51 12.41
C ALA A 37 1.41 7.39 11.42
N VAL A 38 2.44 6.90 10.74
CA VAL A 38 2.33 5.81 9.77
C VAL A 38 3.38 4.77 10.09
N THR A 39 2.94 3.51 10.16
CA THR A 39 3.79 2.34 10.32
C THR A 39 3.53 1.38 9.16
N ILE A 40 4.51 0.58 8.81
CA ILE A 40 4.29 -0.58 7.94
C ILE A 40 3.96 -1.73 8.87
N GLU A 41 2.97 -2.54 8.52
CA GLU A 41 2.65 -3.72 9.28
C GLU A 41 3.89 -4.61 9.34
N ASN A 42 4.43 -4.73 10.55
CA ASN A 42 5.70 -5.37 10.77
C ASN A 42 5.53 -6.78 11.23
N ASP A 43 6.45 -7.51 10.70
CA ASP A 43 6.80 -8.79 11.23
C ASP A 43 8.19 -8.78 11.85
N LEU A 44 8.21 -8.72 13.16
CA LEU A 44 9.43 -8.86 13.94
C LEU A 44 9.85 -10.33 14.00
N GLU A 45 11.03 -10.62 13.48
CA GLU A 45 11.90 -11.77 13.70
C GLU A 45 12.24 -12.66 12.51
N THR A 46 13.19 -12.23 11.69
CA THR A 46 14.31 -13.10 11.30
C THR A 46 15.52 -12.29 10.87
N LYS A 47 16.68 -12.66 11.38
CA LYS A 47 18.00 -12.04 11.21
C LYS A 47 18.63 -12.29 9.84
N ALA A 48 18.02 -11.95 8.74
CA ALA A 48 18.74 -11.92 7.46
C ALA A 48 17.96 -11.15 6.39
N LEU A 49 18.45 -9.98 6.04
CA LEU A 49 17.87 -8.99 5.14
C LEU A 49 16.75 -8.20 5.81
N VAL A 50 17.13 -7.03 6.31
CA VAL A 50 16.21 -6.04 6.87
C VAL A 50 15.33 -5.54 5.73
N GLU A 51 14.19 -6.16 5.54
CA GLU A 51 13.09 -5.52 4.82
C GLU A 51 12.68 -4.32 5.66
N SER A 52 12.55 -3.16 5.01
CA SER A 52 12.31 -1.92 5.74
C SER A 52 10.95 -2.00 6.42
N THR A 53 10.96 -2.04 7.73
CA THR A 53 9.77 -1.99 8.59
C THR A 53 9.31 -0.56 8.83
N SER A 54 9.98 0.39 8.20
CA SER A 54 9.74 1.82 8.31
C SER A 54 10.04 2.49 6.98
N PHE A 55 9.38 3.60 6.76
CA PHE A 55 9.66 4.44 5.59
C PHE A 55 11.04 5.10 5.71
N GLY A 56 11.73 5.23 4.59
CA GLY A 56 12.94 6.04 4.51
C GLY A 56 12.61 7.53 4.67
N GLU A 57 13.62 8.33 5.02
CA GLU A 57 13.49 9.78 4.99
C GLU A 57 13.19 10.27 3.58
N GLY A 58 12.21 11.17 3.45
CA GLY A 58 11.79 11.72 2.17
C GLY A 58 10.72 10.91 1.43
N GLU A 59 10.38 9.72 1.92
CA GLU A 59 9.28 8.93 1.35
C GLU A 59 7.95 9.65 1.48
N ARG A 60 7.08 9.49 0.48
CA ARG A 60 5.79 10.18 0.45
C ARG A 60 4.64 9.19 0.31
N ILE A 61 3.57 9.46 1.08
CA ILE A 61 2.28 8.78 0.97
C ILE A 61 1.22 9.73 0.44
N GLY A 62 0.16 9.19 -0.16
CA GLY A 62 -1.04 9.93 -0.53
C GLY A 62 -2.12 9.72 0.54
N LEU A 63 -2.49 10.78 1.24
CA LEU A 63 -3.53 10.76 2.28
C LEU A 63 -4.86 11.21 1.71
N PHE A 64 -5.92 10.50 2.07
CA PHE A 64 -7.31 10.86 1.79
C PHE A 64 -8.05 11.07 3.11
N VAL A 65 -8.79 12.18 3.22
CA VAL A 65 -9.68 12.45 4.35
C VAL A 65 -11.05 12.82 3.82
N GLN A 66 -12.07 12.16 4.35
CA GLN A 66 -13.46 12.30 3.91
C GLN A 66 -14.38 12.39 5.13
N GLY A 67 -15.57 12.93 4.95
CA GLY A 67 -16.64 12.81 5.95
C GLY A 67 -17.11 11.35 6.09
N ALA A 68 -17.85 11.06 7.14
CA ALA A 68 -18.34 9.70 7.40
C ALA A 68 -19.19 9.12 6.25
N SER A 69 -19.92 9.98 5.53
CA SER A 69 -20.82 9.60 4.44
C SER A 69 -20.64 10.45 3.18
N THR A 70 -19.65 11.34 3.13
CA THR A 70 -19.43 12.29 2.04
C THR A 70 -17.97 12.23 1.58
N VAL A 71 -17.70 12.57 0.31
CA VAL A 71 -16.33 12.68 -0.22
C VAL A 71 -15.58 13.86 0.38
N GLU A 72 -16.30 14.93 0.71
CA GLU A 72 -15.76 16.13 1.34
C GLU A 72 -15.79 15.99 2.86
N TYR A 73 -14.78 16.53 3.53
CA TYR A 73 -14.76 16.73 4.96
C TYR A 73 -14.96 18.21 5.25
N GLU A 74 -16.11 18.57 5.86
CA GLU A 74 -16.48 19.96 6.18
C GLU A 74 -16.32 20.92 4.99
N GLY A 75 -16.83 20.51 3.81
CA GLY A 75 -16.76 21.28 2.58
C GLY A 75 -15.36 21.37 1.93
N SER A 76 -14.38 20.66 2.47
CA SER A 76 -13.04 20.60 1.93
C SER A 76 -12.75 19.23 1.30
N THR A 77 -12.09 19.23 0.15
CA THR A 77 -11.68 18.03 -0.55
C THR A 77 -10.22 17.71 -0.24
N TYR A 78 -10.00 16.67 0.58
CA TYR A 78 -8.66 16.16 0.90
C TYR A 78 -8.44 14.83 0.18
N GLN A 79 -8.10 14.90 -1.10
CA GLN A 79 -7.81 13.75 -1.94
C GLN A 79 -6.35 13.77 -2.36
N ASN A 80 -5.69 12.63 -2.19
CA ASN A 80 -4.30 12.45 -2.58
C ASN A 80 -3.36 13.54 -2.02
N VAL A 81 -3.56 13.92 -0.77
CA VAL A 81 -2.72 14.94 -0.11
C VAL A 81 -1.36 14.34 0.20
N PRO A 82 -0.25 14.91 -0.33
CA PRO A 82 1.07 14.37 -0.08
C PRO A 82 1.51 14.64 1.36
N TYR A 83 1.93 13.57 2.05
CA TYR A 83 2.62 13.63 3.32
C TYR A 83 3.99 12.99 3.17
N GLN A 84 5.02 13.67 3.64
CA GLN A 84 6.41 13.24 3.54
C GLN A 84 6.96 12.86 4.91
N SER A 85 7.76 11.80 4.94
CA SER A 85 8.45 11.33 6.14
C SER A 85 9.74 12.11 6.39
N TYR A 86 10.01 12.39 7.66
CA TYR A 86 11.24 13.01 8.16
C TYR A 86 11.76 12.26 9.36
N GLY A 87 13.08 12.18 9.49
CA GLY A 87 13.74 11.51 10.61
C GLY A 87 14.03 10.03 10.34
N THR A 88 14.36 9.32 11.39
CA THR A 88 14.76 7.90 11.33
C THR A 88 13.60 6.99 11.71
N SER A 89 13.74 5.69 11.47
CA SER A 89 12.74 4.66 11.82
C SER A 89 12.26 4.69 13.27
N THR A 90 13.09 5.17 14.19
CA THR A 90 12.75 5.26 15.63
C THR A 90 12.14 6.60 16.04
N SER A 91 12.19 7.61 15.18
CA SER A 91 11.72 8.98 15.43
C SER A 91 11.20 9.62 14.15
N GLN A 92 10.28 8.93 13.48
CA GLN A 92 9.71 9.38 12.21
C GLN A 92 8.54 10.31 12.45
N THR A 93 8.52 11.43 11.72
CA THR A 93 7.41 12.38 11.66
C THR A 93 6.91 12.52 10.23
N TRP A 94 5.63 12.80 10.07
CA TRP A 94 5.00 12.99 8.77
C TRP A 94 4.51 14.42 8.62
N GLN A 95 4.88 15.09 7.55
CA GLN A 95 4.53 16.49 7.29
C GLN A 95 3.87 16.64 5.92
N GLY A 96 2.82 17.43 5.86
CA GLY A 96 2.06 17.73 4.66
C GLY A 96 1.21 18.99 4.85
N ALA A 97 0.23 19.18 3.99
CA ALA A 97 -0.73 20.26 4.15
C ALA A 97 -1.49 20.11 5.47
N THR A 98 -1.70 21.23 6.16
CA THR A 98 -2.47 21.23 7.41
C THR A 98 -3.94 20.88 7.14
N ILE A 99 -4.41 19.79 7.73
CA ILE A 99 -5.82 19.39 7.73
C ILE A 99 -6.40 19.72 9.09
N LEU A 100 -7.41 20.58 9.11
CA LEU A 100 -8.09 21.00 10.34
C LEU A 100 -9.33 20.12 10.57
N LEU A 101 -9.42 19.51 11.74
CA LEU A 101 -10.49 18.63 12.14
C LEU A 101 -11.50 19.36 13.02
N SER A 102 -12.78 19.22 12.69
CA SER A 102 -13.92 19.71 13.48
C SER A 102 -14.48 18.61 14.38
N SER A 103 -15.61 18.88 15.01
CA SER A 103 -16.36 17.87 15.77
C SER A 103 -17.07 16.83 14.87
N ALA A 104 -17.13 17.06 13.55
CA ALA A 104 -17.69 16.09 12.62
C ALA A 104 -16.80 14.86 12.52
N MET A 105 -17.45 13.69 12.42
CA MET A 105 -16.73 12.44 12.21
C MET A 105 -16.23 12.32 10.78
N GLY A 106 -14.95 12.05 10.65
CA GLY A 106 -14.27 11.78 9.40
C GLY A 106 -13.71 10.36 9.33
N ARG A 107 -13.29 10.00 8.15
CA ARG A 107 -12.54 8.78 7.85
C ARG A 107 -11.33 9.10 6.98
N ALA A 108 -10.29 8.31 7.11
CA ALA A 108 -9.07 8.51 6.34
C ALA A 108 -8.45 7.19 5.92
N PHE A 109 -7.73 7.21 4.81
CA PHE A 109 -6.79 6.16 4.41
C PHE A 109 -5.59 6.76 3.71
N ALA A 110 -4.52 5.99 3.59
CA ALA A 110 -3.35 6.37 2.82
C ALA A 110 -2.84 5.21 1.96
N TYR A 111 -2.03 5.54 0.96
CA TYR A 111 -1.34 4.58 0.11
C TYR A 111 0.11 5.01 -0.13
N TRP A 112 0.95 4.08 -0.51
CA TRP A 112 2.32 4.29 -0.93
C TRP A 112 2.65 3.39 -2.13
N PRO A 113 3.51 3.83 -3.09
CA PRO A 113 4.18 5.12 -3.16
C PRO A 113 3.26 6.24 -3.65
N TYR A 114 3.47 7.45 -3.16
CA TYR A 114 2.72 8.62 -3.61
C TYR A 114 2.92 8.88 -5.11
N SER A 115 1.85 9.24 -5.80
CA SER A 115 1.87 9.65 -7.20
C SER A 115 1.05 10.92 -7.42
N ASP A 116 1.66 11.96 -8.00
CA ASP A 116 0.95 13.18 -8.44
C ASP A 116 -0.08 12.87 -9.54
N GLY A 117 0.15 11.80 -10.32
CA GLY A 117 -0.71 11.33 -11.40
C GLY A 117 -1.72 10.28 -10.99
N LEU A 118 -2.06 10.16 -9.70
CA LEU A 118 -3.07 9.20 -9.26
C LEU A 118 -4.41 9.49 -9.98
N PRO A 119 -5.08 8.46 -10.56
CA PRO A 119 -6.40 8.64 -11.16
C PRO A 119 -7.42 9.17 -10.14
N ALA A 120 -8.39 9.97 -10.60
CA ALA A 120 -9.50 10.45 -9.77
C ALA A 120 -10.29 9.27 -9.15
N ASP A 121 -10.38 8.16 -9.88
CA ASP A 121 -10.89 6.88 -9.34
C ASP A 121 -9.74 6.10 -8.69
N TYR A 122 -9.51 6.36 -7.41
CA TYR A 122 -8.50 5.68 -6.60
C TYR A 122 -8.80 4.18 -6.37
N THR A 123 -9.99 3.71 -6.77
CA THR A 123 -10.34 2.29 -6.70
C THR A 123 -9.83 1.50 -7.90
N LYS A 124 -9.24 2.17 -8.91
CA LYS A 124 -8.75 1.59 -10.16
C LYS A 124 -7.40 2.14 -10.59
N VAL A 125 -6.47 2.19 -9.68
CA VAL A 125 -5.10 2.67 -9.97
C VAL A 125 -4.37 1.66 -10.86
N PRO A 126 -3.88 2.04 -12.05
CA PRO A 126 -3.15 1.12 -12.91
C PRO A 126 -1.78 0.81 -12.32
N VAL A 127 -1.47 -0.48 -12.22
CA VAL A 127 -0.19 -1.00 -11.75
C VAL A 127 0.41 -1.91 -12.81
N ASP A 128 1.72 -1.74 -13.08
CA ASP A 128 2.52 -2.60 -13.95
C ASP A 128 3.74 -3.09 -13.16
N LEU A 129 3.85 -4.41 -13.00
CA LEU A 129 4.93 -5.05 -12.23
C LEU A 129 6.25 -5.15 -13.01
N THR A 130 6.37 -4.53 -14.16
CA THR A 130 7.67 -4.40 -14.86
C THR A 130 8.70 -3.66 -13.99
N THR A 131 8.26 -2.73 -13.16
CA THR A 131 9.13 -1.96 -12.24
C THR A 131 9.41 -2.68 -10.92
N GLN A 132 8.68 -3.75 -10.60
CA GLN A 132 8.78 -4.46 -9.33
C GLN A 132 8.69 -3.52 -8.10
N THR A 133 7.84 -2.49 -8.21
CA THR A 133 7.57 -1.54 -7.15
C THR A 133 6.49 -2.10 -6.23
N ASP A 134 6.73 -2.07 -4.95
CA ASP A 134 5.75 -2.45 -3.94
C ASP A 134 4.64 -1.39 -3.81
N TRP A 135 3.45 -1.83 -3.41
CA TRP A 135 2.30 -0.98 -3.16
C TRP A 135 1.73 -1.26 -1.79
N LEU A 136 1.60 -0.21 -0.98
CA LEU A 136 1.05 -0.30 0.37
C LEU A 136 -0.26 0.49 0.47
N TYR A 137 -1.16 0.02 1.32
CA TYR A 137 -2.44 0.66 1.66
C TYR A 137 -2.74 0.49 3.14
N SER A 138 -3.44 1.46 3.74
CA SER A 138 -3.76 1.40 5.17
C SER A 138 -5.14 0.82 5.47
N GLY A 139 -6.03 0.74 4.49
CA GLY A 139 -7.44 0.62 4.79
C GLY A 139 -8.03 1.90 5.41
N TRP A 140 -9.34 1.90 5.63
CA TRP A 140 -10.06 3.03 6.19
C TRP A 140 -9.95 3.09 7.72
N ASN A 141 -9.47 4.22 8.25
CA ASN A 141 -9.69 4.60 9.65
C ASN A 141 -10.96 5.46 9.72
N VAL A 142 -11.90 5.12 10.59
CA VAL A 142 -13.25 5.71 10.65
C VAL A 142 -13.51 6.56 11.91
N SER A 143 -12.49 6.93 12.67
CA SER A 143 -12.63 7.58 13.98
C SER A 143 -11.94 8.94 14.05
N LEU A 144 -11.91 9.69 12.95
CA LEU A 144 -11.21 10.98 12.86
C LEU A 144 -12.10 12.14 13.25
N SER A 145 -11.67 12.98 14.21
CA SER A 145 -12.34 14.23 14.61
C SER A 145 -11.39 15.11 15.44
N ASN A 146 -11.80 16.33 15.80
CA ASN A 146 -11.03 17.19 16.70
C ASN A 146 -10.84 16.63 18.12
N LYS A 147 -11.65 15.65 18.53
CA LYS A 147 -11.48 14.90 19.79
C LYS A 147 -10.52 13.71 19.64
N GLN A 148 -10.28 13.26 18.42
CA GLN A 148 -9.36 12.19 18.06
C GLN A 148 -8.52 12.64 16.85
N PRO A 149 -7.64 13.66 17.03
CA PRO A 149 -6.87 14.24 15.94
C PRO A 149 -5.62 13.44 15.58
N ASN A 150 -5.25 12.47 16.41
CA ASN A 150 -4.07 11.61 16.19
C ASN A 150 -4.47 10.42 15.33
N LEU A 151 -4.15 10.49 14.04
CA LEU A 151 -4.38 9.42 13.08
C LEU A 151 -3.16 8.50 13.05
N THR A 152 -3.34 7.26 13.42
CA THR A 152 -2.34 6.20 13.23
C THR A 152 -2.81 5.29 12.12
N LEU A 153 -1.98 5.13 11.08
CA LEU A 153 -2.23 4.25 9.95
C LEU A 153 -1.19 3.13 9.93
N THR A 154 -1.66 1.90 9.81
CA THR A 154 -0.81 0.73 9.55
C THR A 154 -0.93 0.37 8.08
N MET A 155 0.21 0.37 7.36
CA MET A 155 0.25 0.11 5.92
C MET A 155 0.47 -1.38 5.69
N ASN A 156 -0.36 -1.97 4.84
CA ASN A 156 -0.33 -3.38 4.44
C ASN A 156 0.19 -3.51 3.00
N HIS A 157 0.90 -4.59 2.69
CA HIS A 157 1.31 -4.87 1.32
C HIS A 157 0.12 -5.31 0.46
N ALA A 158 -0.08 -4.68 -0.69
CA ALA A 158 -1.11 -5.07 -1.66
C ALA A 158 -0.67 -6.22 -2.59
N LEU A 159 0.62 -6.52 -2.60
CA LEU A 159 1.24 -7.55 -3.41
C LEU A 159 1.63 -8.78 -2.57
N THR A 160 1.98 -9.86 -3.21
CA THR A 160 2.66 -11.00 -2.62
C THR A 160 4.13 -10.98 -3.00
N ALA A 161 5.02 -11.41 -2.10
CA ALA A 161 6.43 -11.59 -2.37
C ALA A 161 6.74 -13.05 -2.69
N ILE A 162 7.49 -13.27 -3.76
CA ILE A 162 8.05 -14.58 -4.11
C ILE A 162 9.56 -14.45 -4.07
N GLU A 163 10.17 -15.13 -3.14
CA GLU A 163 11.61 -15.06 -2.87
C GLU A 163 12.28 -16.38 -3.25
N PHE A 164 13.39 -16.29 -3.96
CA PHE A 164 14.21 -17.41 -4.34
C PHE A 164 15.53 -17.35 -3.59
N ASP A 165 15.73 -18.24 -2.65
CA ASP A 165 17.01 -18.46 -1.98
C ASP A 165 17.87 -19.39 -2.81
N VAL A 166 18.72 -18.80 -3.67
CA VAL A 166 19.50 -19.54 -4.67
C VAL A 166 20.89 -19.81 -4.15
N LYS A 167 21.29 -21.07 -4.16
CA LYS A 167 22.65 -21.51 -3.81
C LYS A 167 23.28 -22.33 -4.93
N ARG A 168 24.62 -22.32 -4.96
CA ARG A 168 25.40 -23.18 -5.82
C ARG A 168 25.60 -24.55 -5.16
N GLY A 169 25.25 -25.61 -5.86
CA GLY A 169 25.59 -26.98 -5.52
C GLY A 169 26.89 -27.44 -6.24
N ASP A 170 26.81 -28.49 -7.02
CA ASP A 170 27.94 -29.08 -7.78
C ASP A 170 28.16 -28.45 -9.15
N TYR A 171 27.49 -27.37 -9.50
CA TYR A 171 27.67 -26.65 -10.75
C TYR A 171 29.12 -26.15 -10.92
N THR A 172 29.74 -26.49 -12.05
CA THR A 172 31.17 -26.23 -12.32
C THR A 172 31.45 -24.87 -12.98
N GLY A 173 30.43 -24.16 -13.47
CA GLY A 173 30.55 -22.81 -14.05
C GLY A 173 30.88 -21.73 -13.03
N THR A 174 30.90 -20.48 -13.49
CA THR A 174 31.11 -19.33 -12.57
C THR A 174 29.94 -19.10 -11.62
N ALA A 175 28.73 -19.58 -12.00
CA ALA A 175 27.49 -19.46 -11.24
C ALA A 175 27.06 -17.99 -11.01
N GLN A 176 27.22 -17.15 -12.04
CA GLN A 176 26.77 -15.76 -11.99
C GLN A 176 25.31 -15.64 -12.41
N LEU A 177 24.44 -15.33 -11.47
CA LEU A 177 23.03 -15.07 -11.71
C LEU A 177 22.84 -13.64 -12.21
N THR A 178 22.24 -13.51 -13.41
CA THR A 178 22.02 -12.21 -14.06
C THR A 178 20.55 -11.84 -14.22
N GLY A 179 19.62 -12.77 -14.01
CA GLY A 179 18.20 -12.47 -14.10
C GLY A 179 17.33 -13.64 -13.64
N VAL A 180 16.14 -13.30 -13.20
CA VAL A 180 15.06 -14.24 -12.85
C VAL A 180 13.78 -13.73 -13.47
N THR A 181 13.04 -14.59 -14.16
CA THR A 181 11.71 -14.30 -14.70
C THR A 181 10.73 -15.38 -14.29
N MET A 182 9.46 -15.00 -14.16
CA MET A 182 8.35 -15.91 -13.86
C MET A 182 7.24 -15.75 -14.90
N SER A 183 6.61 -16.86 -15.26
CA SER A 183 5.41 -16.90 -16.11
C SER A 183 4.46 -18.00 -15.65
N GLY A 184 3.17 -17.79 -15.80
CA GLY A 184 2.13 -18.75 -15.41
C GLY A 184 0.75 -18.29 -15.86
N ALA A 185 -0.22 -19.22 -15.90
CA ALA A 185 -1.55 -18.96 -16.42
C ALA A 185 -2.31 -17.90 -15.59
N ALA A 186 -2.09 -17.87 -14.27
CA ALA A 186 -2.72 -16.93 -13.35
C ALA A 186 -1.78 -15.80 -12.88
N LEU A 187 -0.53 -15.76 -13.35
CA LEU A 187 0.45 -14.77 -12.93
C LEU A 187 0.13 -13.41 -13.55
N GLY A 188 -0.42 -12.49 -12.74
CA GLY A 188 -0.74 -11.13 -13.15
C GLY A 188 0.51 -10.27 -13.35
N LYS A 189 0.62 -9.60 -14.50
CA LYS A 189 1.65 -8.60 -14.81
C LYS A 189 1.13 -7.19 -14.59
N THR A 190 -0.11 -6.92 -15.00
CA THR A 190 -0.76 -5.62 -14.82
C THR A 190 -2.11 -5.81 -14.18
N GLY A 191 -2.62 -4.79 -13.50
CA GLY A 191 -3.94 -4.79 -12.89
C GLY A 191 -4.37 -3.41 -12.43
N LYS A 192 -5.57 -3.35 -11.86
CA LYS A 192 -6.11 -2.16 -11.22
C LYS A 192 -6.16 -2.39 -9.72
N LEU A 193 -5.44 -1.57 -8.96
CA LEU A 193 -5.41 -1.61 -7.50
C LEU A 193 -6.41 -0.60 -6.94
N ASN A 194 -7.25 -1.04 -6.01
CA ASN A 194 -7.98 -0.15 -5.12
C ASN A 194 -7.06 0.22 -3.93
N VAL A 195 -6.54 1.45 -3.92
CA VAL A 195 -5.57 1.87 -2.89
C VAL A 195 -6.22 2.13 -1.52
N SER A 196 -7.55 2.04 -1.41
CA SER A 196 -8.23 2.19 -0.13
C SER A 196 -8.41 0.88 0.64
N ASP A 197 -8.30 -0.28 -0.01
CA ASP A 197 -8.50 -1.59 0.62
C ASP A 197 -7.57 -2.70 0.11
N GLY A 198 -6.70 -2.38 -0.87
CA GLY A 198 -5.73 -3.33 -1.42
C GLY A 198 -6.30 -4.36 -2.40
N SER A 199 -7.58 -4.27 -2.76
CA SER A 199 -8.20 -5.21 -3.71
C SER A 199 -7.76 -4.98 -5.15
N TRP A 200 -7.75 -6.05 -5.95
CA TRP A 200 -7.33 -6.04 -7.35
C TRP A 200 -8.49 -6.32 -8.29
N SER A 201 -8.47 -5.68 -9.45
CA SER A 201 -9.41 -5.90 -10.54
C SER A 201 -8.71 -5.78 -11.90
N GLU A 202 -9.36 -6.23 -12.97
CA GLU A 202 -8.86 -6.14 -14.35
C GLU A 202 -7.41 -6.64 -14.50
N VAL A 203 -7.09 -7.77 -13.83
CA VAL A 203 -5.75 -8.35 -13.86
C VAL A 203 -5.49 -8.99 -15.21
N ALA A 204 -4.40 -8.59 -15.86
CA ALA A 204 -3.91 -9.21 -17.09
C ALA A 204 -2.62 -9.99 -16.81
N THR A 205 -2.59 -11.23 -17.28
CA THR A 205 -1.46 -12.14 -17.08
C THR A 205 -0.26 -11.77 -17.94
N GLY A 206 0.93 -12.13 -17.50
CA GLY A 206 2.15 -11.88 -18.23
C GLY A 206 3.40 -12.28 -17.45
N MET A 207 4.52 -12.23 -18.13
CA MET A 207 5.82 -12.50 -17.51
C MET A 207 6.27 -11.31 -16.67
N ILE A 208 6.70 -11.59 -15.45
CA ILE A 208 7.35 -10.64 -14.54
C ILE A 208 8.79 -11.08 -14.27
N GLY A 209 9.66 -10.20 -13.81
CA GLY A 209 11.02 -10.57 -13.48
C GLY A 209 11.96 -9.39 -13.27
N VAL A 210 13.18 -9.74 -12.93
CA VAL A 210 14.32 -8.82 -12.76
C VAL A 210 15.49 -9.28 -13.62
N SER A 211 16.24 -8.33 -14.14
CA SER A 211 17.44 -8.57 -14.96
C SER A 211 18.56 -7.61 -14.56
N GLY A 212 19.76 -7.87 -15.07
CA GLY A 212 20.94 -7.06 -14.72
C GLY A 212 21.46 -7.33 -13.30
N LEU A 213 21.05 -8.43 -12.69
CA LEU A 213 21.59 -8.89 -11.43
C LEU A 213 23.06 -9.27 -11.61
N GLY A 214 23.90 -8.88 -10.67
CA GLY A 214 25.33 -9.26 -10.66
C GLY A 214 25.64 -10.21 -9.50
N ILE A 215 24.77 -11.20 -9.24
CA ILE A 215 24.84 -12.04 -8.04
C ILE A 215 25.74 -13.25 -8.30
N GLN A 216 26.82 -13.35 -7.57
CA GLN A 216 27.67 -14.54 -7.55
C GLN A 216 27.10 -15.57 -6.57
N LEU A 217 26.54 -16.67 -7.10
CA LEU A 217 25.98 -17.72 -6.26
C LEU A 217 27.07 -18.45 -5.47
N GLN A 218 26.80 -18.65 -4.18
CA GLN A 218 27.68 -19.32 -3.23
C GLN A 218 27.08 -20.67 -2.81
N THR A 219 27.92 -21.55 -2.27
CA THR A 219 27.43 -22.78 -1.63
C THR A 219 26.72 -22.49 -0.32
N SER A 220 27.10 -21.41 0.36
CA SER A 220 26.49 -20.89 1.57
C SER A 220 27.04 -19.47 1.84
N PRO A 221 26.22 -18.49 2.27
CA PRO A 221 24.74 -18.56 2.35
C PRO A 221 24.09 -18.61 0.97
N ALA A 222 22.80 -18.94 0.93
CA ALA A 222 21.98 -18.75 -0.26
C ALA A 222 21.83 -17.24 -0.56
N MET A 223 21.66 -16.92 -1.83
CA MET A 223 21.47 -15.53 -2.29
C MET A 223 20.00 -15.32 -2.63
N ALA A 224 19.35 -14.39 -1.92
CA ALA A 224 17.93 -14.11 -2.10
C ALA A 224 17.67 -13.24 -3.33
N VAL A 225 16.68 -13.62 -4.15
CA VAL A 225 16.10 -12.79 -5.20
C VAL A 225 14.59 -12.73 -4.99
N LYS A 226 14.06 -11.53 -4.80
CA LYS A 226 12.63 -11.31 -4.56
C LYS A 226 11.95 -10.77 -5.82
N LEU A 227 10.79 -11.34 -6.15
CA LEU A 227 9.85 -10.81 -7.14
C LEU A 227 8.52 -10.50 -6.46
N LEU A 228 7.86 -9.46 -6.93
CA LEU A 228 6.53 -9.06 -6.50
C LEU A 228 5.50 -9.53 -7.53
N ALA A 229 4.40 -10.11 -7.06
CA ALA A 229 3.31 -10.58 -7.89
C ALA A 229 1.96 -10.06 -7.37
N ILE A 230 0.98 -9.90 -8.27
CA ILE A 230 -0.41 -9.69 -7.89
C ILE A 230 -0.88 -10.98 -7.21
N PRO A 231 -1.63 -10.90 -6.09
CA PRO A 231 -2.14 -12.09 -5.40
C PRO A 231 -2.86 -13.06 -6.34
N ILE A 232 -2.59 -14.36 -6.17
CA ILE A 232 -3.14 -15.42 -7.01
C ILE A 232 -3.99 -16.33 -6.12
N SER A 233 -5.24 -16.54 -6.51
CA SER A 233 -6.16 -17.47 -5.84
C SER A 233 -6.71 -18.51 -6.81
N GLY A 234 -7.14 -19.66 -6.29
CA GLY A 234 -7.76 -20.72 -7.08
C GLY A 234 -6.81 -21.85 -7.50
N ALA A 235 -7.18 -22.61 -8.52
CA ALA A 235 -6.50 -23.85 -8.88
C ALA A 235 -5.21 -23.66 -9.68
N GLU A 236 -5.04 -22.54 -10.38
CA GLU A 236 -3.91 -22.33 -11.31
C GLU A 236 -2.78 -21.54 -10.63
N ARG A 237 -2.12 -22.17 -9.65
CA ARG A 237 -1.03 -21.57 -8.86
C ARG A 237 0.35 -21.94 -9.34
N ALA A 238 0.45 -22.84 -10.32
CA ALA A 238 1.72 -23.24 -10.90
C ALA A 238 2.30 -22.13 -11.79
N PHE A 239 3.58 -21.93 -11.70
CA PHE A 239 4.32 -21.03 -12.59
C PHE A 239 5.69 -21.63 -12.94
N GLU A 240 6.27 -21.18 -14.05
CA GLU A 240 7.64 -21.48 -14.43
C GLU A 240 8.53 -20.29 -14.04
N ALA A 241 9.57 -20.54 -13.25
CA ALA A 241 10.66 -19.61 -13.02
C ALA A 241 11.86 -19.96 -13.92
N ARG A 242 12.50 -18.94 -14.48
CA ARG A 242 13.67 -19.07 -15.35
C ARG A 242 14.81 -18.25 -14.80
N PHE A 243 15.90 -18.90 -14.47
CA PHE A 243 17.12 -18.29 -13.95
C PHE A 243 18.15 -18.17 -15.06
N THR A 244 18.64 -16.96 -15.30
CA THR A 244 19.74 -16.74 -16.25
C THR A 244 21.06 -16.75 -15.49
N ILE A 245 21.84 -17.81 -15.65
CA ILE A 245 23.11 -18.06 -14.96
C ILE A 245 24.18 -18.34 -15.99
N ASP A 246 25.31 -17.62 -15.92
CA ASP A 246 26.42 -17.72 -16.89
C ASP A 246 25.95 -17.61 -18.35
N GLY A 247 24.93 -16.78 -18.61
CA GLY A 247 24.33 -16.60 -19.93
C GLY A 247 23.41 -17.73 -20.39
N LYS A 248 23.20 -18.78 -19.57
CA LYS A 248 22.29 -19.90 -19.84
C LYS A 248 21.00 -19.74 -19.06
N VAL A 249 19.90 -20.22 -19.65
CA VAL A 249 18.59 -20.21 -18.99
C VAL A 249 18.30 -21.57 -18.36
N PHE A 250 17.97 -21.57 -17.09
CA PHE A 250 17.59 -22.76 -16.31
C PHE A 250 16.13 -22.63 -15.91
N PRO A 251 15.19 -23.32 -16.57
CA PRO A 251 13.79 -23.31 -16.20
C PRO A 251 13.53 -24.25 -15.02
N ILE A 252 12.53 -23.91 -14.20
CA ILE A 252 12.01 -24.76 -13.13
C ILE A 252 10.53 -24.49 -12.94
N SER A 253 9.73 -25.55 -12.86
CA SER A 253 8.29 -25.45 -12.54
C SER A 253 8.11 -25.42 -11.03
N LEU A 254 7.35 -24.45 -10.54
CA LEU A 254 7.09 -24.20 -9.14
C LEU A 254 5.59 -24.03 -8.91
N GLY A 255 5.13 -24.33 -7.72
CA GLY A 255 3.76 -24.14 -7.31
C GLY A 255 3.65 -24.08 -5.80
N CYS A 256 2.46 -23.78 -5.33
CA CYS A 256 2.11 -23.80 -3.93
C CYS A 256 0.71 -24.42 -3.78
N THR A 257 0.45 -25.16 -2.73
CA THR A 257 -0.88 -25.72 -2.44
C THR A 257 -1.87 -24.65 -1.96
N GLU A 258 -1.34 -23.52 -1.48
CA GLU A 258 -2.12 -22.41 -0.98
C GLU A 258 -2.13 -21.23 -1.94
N ASP A 259 -3.09 -20.31 -1.71
CA ASP A 259 -3.16 -19.05 -2.47
C ASP A 259 -1.93 -18.17 -2.19
N TYR A 260 -1.42 -17.52 -3.22
CA TYR A 260 -0.42 -16.47 -3.06
C TYR A 260 -1.10 -15.18 -2.60
N ALA A 261 -1.25 -15.03 -1.28
CA ALA A 261 -2.00 -13.94 -0.67
C ALA A 261 -1.21 -12.63 -0.59
N ALA A 262 -1.91 -11.50 -0.62
CA ALA A 262 -1.33 -10.19 -0.33
C ALA A 262 -0.68 -10.18 1.06
N GLY A 263 0.46 -9.49 1.21
CA GLY A 263 1.17 -9.41 2.47
C GLY A 263 1.82 -10.72 2.94
N LYS A 264 1.92 -11.73 2.07
CA LYS A 264 2.63 -12.97 2.33
C LYS A 264 3.90 -13.08 1.50
N LYS A 265 4.90 -13.77 2.06
CA LYS A 265 6.16 -14.10 1.39
C LYS A 265 6.29 -15.61 1.24
N TYR A 266 6.55 -16.05 0.02
CA TYR A 266 6.74 -17.44 -0.37
C TYR A 266 8.20 -17.64 -0.75
N MET A 267 8.95 -18.36 0.10
CA MET A 267 10.39 -18.59 -0.08
C MET A 267 10.63 -19.97 -0.68
N TYR A 268 11.33 -20.01 -1.82
CA TYR A 268 11.74 -21.22 -2.51
C TYR A 268 13.25 -21.40 -2.38
N THR A 269 13.68 -22.48 -1.76
CA THR A 269 15.11 -22.83 -1.75
C THR A 269 15.49 -23.49 -3.05
N ILE A 270 16.36 -22.86 -3.85
CA ILE A 270 16.81 -23.31 -5.15
C ILE A 270 18.28 -23.68 -5.08
N THR A 271 18.63 -24.88 -5.60
CA THR A 271 20.04 -25.31 -5.72
C THR A 271 20.42 -25.49 -7.17
N LEU A 272 21.48 -24.82 -7.60
CA LEU A 272 22.06 -24.95 -8.93
C LEU A 272 23.03 -26.14 -8.95
N ASN A 273 22.70 -27.18 -9.69
CA ASN A 273 23.50 -28.38 -9.85
C ASN A 273 24.06 -28.48 -11.29
N GLY A 274 24.99 -29.41 -11.52
CA GLY A 274 25.55 -29.64 -12.85
C GLY A 274 24.52 -30.07 -13.90
N GLN A 275 23.39 -30.65 -13.48
CA GLN A 275 22.28 -31.10 -14.33
C GLN A 275 21.18 -30.06 -14.51
N GLY A 276 21.14 -29.00 -13.69
CA GLY A 276 20.09 -27.97 -13.68
C GLY A 276 19.76 -27.46 -12.30
N LEU A 277 18.53 -26.97 -12.13
CA LEU A 277 18.02 -26.50 -10.83
C LEU A 277 17.27 -27.61 -10.11
N SER A 278 17.39 -27.65 -8.79
CA SER A 278 16.53 -28.42 -7.90
C SER A 278 15.87 -27.52 -6.88
N VAL A 279 14.61 -27.83 -6.54
CA VAL A 279 13.83 -27.15 -5.51
C VAL A 279 13.96 -27.93 -4.22
N GLY A 280 14.17 -27.21 -3.13
CA GLY A 280 14.02 -27.73 -1.78
C GLY A 280 12.65 -27.38 -1.20
N GLU A 281 12.63 -27.16 0.09
CA GLU A 281 11.45 -26.78 0.85
C GLU A 281 10.91 -25.40 0.42
N VAL A 282 9.58 -25.26 0.40
CA VAL A 282 8.89 -23.96 0.26
C VAL A 282 8.44 -23.51 1.63
N THR A 283 8.80 -22.34 2.03
CA THR A 283 8.38 -21.74 3.30
C THR A 283 7.46 -20.54 3.02
N VAL A 284 6.28 -20.53 3.62
CA VAL A 284 5.37 -19.37 3.59
C VAL A 284 5.44 -18.65 4.92
N THR A 285 5.74 -17.36 4.86
CA THR A 285 5.70 -16.49 6.03
C THR A 285 4.78 -15.32 5.77
N GLY A 286 4.26 -14.70 6.82
CA GLY A 286 3.71 -13.37 6.66
C GLY A 286 4.80 -12.47 6.07
N TRP A 287 4.48 -11.56 5.23
CA TRP A 287 5.39 -10.44 4.92
C TRP A 287 5.48 -9.56 6.17
N THR A 288 4.51 -9.77 7.03
CA THR A 288 4.39 -9.35 8.40
C THR A 288 4.65 -10.57 9.29
N ASN A 289 5.79 -10.71 9.96
CA ASN A 289 6.14 -11.90 10.71
C ASN A 289 5.46 -12.02 12.08
N SER A 290 4.40 -12.72 12.17
CA SER A 290 3.87 -13.23 13.43
C SER A 290 4.57 -14.51 13.91
N GLY A 291 5.75 -14.82 13.42
CA GLY A 291 6.57 -15.94 13.93
C GLY A 291 6.01 -17.35 13.70
N ILE A 292 5.04 -17.50 12.82
CA ILE A 292 4.50 -18.81 12.42
C ILE A 292 5.01 -19.07 11.01
N SER A 293 6.11 -19.80 10.89
CA SER A 293 6.48 -20.39 9.59
C SER A 293 5.65 -21.66 9.43
N GLU A 294 4.73 -21.67 8.51
CA GLU A 294 4.10 -22.92 8.06
C GLU A 294 4.97 -23.50 6.96
N THR A 295 5.52 -24.68 7.18
CA THR A 295 6.19 -25.45 6.16
C THR A 295 5.12 -26.12 5.31
N ILE A 296 5.04 -25.75 4.05
CA ILE A 296 4.11 -26.31 3.09
C ILE A 296 4.88 -27.24 2.17
N ASP A 297 4.42 -28.47 2.03
CA ASP A 297 4.98 -29.43 1.08
C ASP A 297 4.77 -28.92 -0.35
N ALA A 298 5.86 -28.65 -1.05
CA ALA A 298 5.83 -28.34 -2.47
C ALA A 298 5.59 -29.65 -3.22
N GLU A 299 4.43 -29.82 -3.84
CA GLU A 299 4.26 -30.89 -4.83
C GLU A 299 5.13 -30.57 -6.06
N ILE A 300 6.19 -31.35 -6.23
CA ILE A 300 7.01 -31.32 -7.44
C ILE A 300 6.30 -32.21 -8.44
N GLU A 301 5.54 -31.63 -9.35
CA GLU A 301 5.12 -32.34 -10.54
C GLU A 301 6.36 -32.48 -11.46
N ASN A 302 6.95 -33.65 -11.41
CA ASN A 302 7.92 -34.08 -12.45
C ASN A 302 7.13 -34.32 -13.74
N ILE A 303 7.20 -33.40 -14.69
CA ILE A 303 6.75 -33.56 -16.08
C ILE A 303 7.92 -34.02 -16.92
#